data_212dafc50c1b7b6de24b2dbfc0b8e1ee
#
_entry.id   212dafc50c1b7b6de24b2dbfc0b8e1ee
#
_cell.length_a   1.000
_cell.length_b   1.000
_cell.length_c   1.000
_cell.angle_alpha   90.00
_cell.angle_beta   90.00
_cell.angle_gamma   90.00
#
_symmetry.space_group_name_H-M   'P 1'
#
loop_
_entity.id
_entity.type
_entity.pdbx_description
1 polymer ?
#
loop_
_entity_poly.entity_id
_entity_poly.type
_entity_poly.pdbx_seq_one_letter_code
_entity_poly.pdbx_strand_id
1 'polypeptide(L)'
;MKRILYLLCSVLLLSGGLYAQAHNILLTGGLSAQAQKKDADQGKALRDKVRAEKRTFLMRALSLTAGEVDALMPILNELDDKRFALWRTTEALGRRVRQGDKTLTDAELNTFFEQMLDFHVREAELERSYYPRCRKLLPADKLVRLPMVCKDFARRFFERHKR
;
A
#
# COMPACT_ATOMS: atom_id res chain seq x y z
N MET A 1 -14.55 -6.51 -14.02
CA MET A 1 -13.44 -7.29 -13.46
C MET A 1 -12.10 -6.53 -13.46
N LYS A 2 -11.68 -5.83 -14.54
CA LYS A 2 -10.40 -5.08 -14.58
C LYS A 2 -10.29 -3.90 -13.58
N ARG A 3 -11.40 -3.24 -13.21
CA ARG A 3 -11.39 -2.09 -12.27
C ARG A 3 -11.16 -2.46 -10.80
N ILE A 4 -11.56 -3.64 -10.37
CA ILE A 4 -11.34 -4.15 -9.01
C ILE A 4 -9.86 -4.50 -8.80
N LEU A 5 -9.18 -4.96 -9.84
CA LEU A 5 -7.75 -5.27 -9.81
C LEU A 5 -6.88 -4.02 -9.59
N TYR A 6 -7.32 -2.85 -10.07
CA TYR A 6 -6.57 -1.58 -9.94
C TYR A 6 -6.62 -0.98 -8.52
N LEU A 7 -7.71 -1.19 -7.79
CA LEU A 7 -7.81 -0.71 -6.39
C LEU A 7 -6.99 -1.58 -5.44
N LEU A 8 -6.88 -2.89 -5.69
CA LEU A 8 -5.96 -3.79 -4.99
C LEU A 8 -4.49 -3.44 -5.24
N CYS A 9 -4.14 -2.93 -6.41
CA CYS A 9 -2.76 -2.54 -6.73
C CYS A 9 -2.22 -1.37 -5.91
N SER A 10 -3.04 -0.42 -5.45
CA SER A 10 -2.52 0.71 -4.68
C SER A 10 -2.09 0.33 -3.26
N VAL A 11 -2.62 -0.75 -2.73
CA VAL A 11 -2.32 -1.26 -1.38
C VAL A 11 -1.23 -2.33 -1.38
N LEU A 12 -1.16 -3.16 -2.44
CA LEU A 12 -0.17 -4.24 -2.58
C LEU A 12 1.28 -3.78 -2.73
N LEU A 13 1.51 -2.47 -2.91
CA LEU A 13 2.83 -1.90 -3.15
C LEU A 13 3.86 -2.10 -2.05
N LEU A 14 3.44 -2.34 -0.84
CA LEU A 14 4.37 -2.31 0.29
C LEU A 14 4.70 -3.68 0.88
N SER A 15 4.09 -4.77 0.42
CA SER A 15 4.24 -6.03 1.16
C SER A 15 4.13 -7.35 0.40
N GLY A 16 3.76 -7.36 -0.88
CA GLY A 16 3.32 -8.61 -1.54
C GLY A 16 4.39 -9.67 -1.81
N GLY A 17 5.66 -9.30 -1.90
CA GLY A 17 6.71 -10.24 -2.31
C GLY A 17 7.61 -10.73 -1.16
N LEU A 18 7.91 -9.90 -0.20
CA LEU A 18 8.89 -10.21 0.87
C LEU A 18 8.23 -10.69 2.17
N TYR A 19 6.99 -10.27 2.45
CA TYR A 19 6.28 -10.71 3.65
C TYR A 19 5.71 -12.13 3.57
N ALA A 20 5.46 -12.66 2.38
CA ALA A 20 5.00 -14.05 2.23
C ALA A 20 6.07 -15.06 2.68
N GLN A 21 7.36 -14.74 2.56
CA GLN A 21 8.44 -15.58 3.06
C GLN A 21 8.64 -15.45 4.58
N ALA A 22 8.49 -14.26 5.15
CA ALA A 22 8.65 -14.05 6.59
C ALA A 22 7.56 -14.74 7.43
N HIS A 23 6.35 -14.88 6.90
CA HIS A 23 5.24 -15.51 7.65
C HIS A 23 5.33 -17.04 7.72
N ASN A 24 5.96 -17.70 6.75
CA ASN A 24 6.18 -19.16 6.82
C ASN A 24 7.20 -19.57 7.88
N ILE A 25 8.03 -18.62 8.33
CA ILE A 25 9.09 -18.86 9.33
C ILE A 25 8.55 -18.71 10.76
N LEU A 26 7.45 -18.00 10.97
CA LEU A 26 6.82 -17.84 12.29
C LEU A 26 6.07 -19.08 12.78
N LEU A 27 5.81 -20.06 11.91
CA LEU A 27 5.18 -21.34 12.27
C LEU A 27 6.18 -22.43 12.65
N THR A 28 7.47 -22.22 12.36
CA THR A 28 8.55 -23.13 12.80
C THR A 28 9.35 -22.41 13.89
N GLY A 29 9.12 -22.77 15.15
CA GLY A 29 9.72 -22.13 16.30
C GLY A 29 11.23 -21.94 16.20
N GLY A 30 11.71 -20.71 16.49
CA GLY A 30 13.12 -20.44 16.75
C GLY A 30 13.87 -19.61 15.74
N LEU A 31 13.26 -18.54 15.19
CA LEU A 31 14.07 -17.51 14.54
C LEU A 31 14.86 -16.72 15.58
N SER A 32 16.18 -16.68 15.40
CA SER A 32 17.05 -15.87 16.24
C SER A 32 16.66 -14.40 16.12
N ALA A 33 16.82 -13.61 17.20
CA ALA A 33 16.57 -12.16 17.20
C ALA A 33 17.32 -11.42 16.06
N GLN A 34 18.42 -12.00 15.58
CA GLN A 34 19.21 -11.50 14.46
C GLN A 34 18.49 -11.64 13.10
N ALA A 35 17.76 -12.73 12.86
CA ALA A 35 16.99 -12.92 11.63
C ALA A 35 15.81 -11.93 11.58
N GLN A 36 15.10 -11.76 12.68
CA GLN A 36 13.99 -10.79 12.79
C GLN A 36 14.46 -9.35 12.59
N LYS A 37 15.65 -8.99 13.11
CA LYS A 37 16.24 -7.67 12.92
C LYS A 37 16.61 -7.45 11.46
N LYS A 38 17.22 -8.45 10.80
CA LYS A 38 17.59 -8.37 9.38
C LYS A 38 16.37 -8.16 8.48
N ASP A 39 15.27 -8.87 8.74
CA ASP A 39 14.02 -8.73 7.97
C ASP A 39 13.37 -7.36 8.20
N ALA A 40 13.42 -6.84 9.43
CA ALA A 40 12.93 -5.50 9.75
C ALA A 40 13.75 -4.41 9.04
N ASP A 41 15.08 -4.54 9.02
CA ASP A 41 16.00 -3.61 8.35
C ASP A 41 15.81 -3.64 6.82
N GLN A 42 15.64 -4.81 6.22
CA GLN A 42 15.33 -4.94 4.79
C GLN A 42 13.98 -4.32 4.44
N GLY A 43 12.96 -4.56 5.26
CA GLY A 43 11.64 -3.94 5.08
C GLY A 43 11.68 -2.42 5.20
N LYS A 44 12.51 -1.88 6.09
CA LYS A 44 12.73 -0.43 6.21
C LYS A 44 13.43 0.13 4.98
N ALA A 45 14.54 -0.48 4.55
CA ALA A 45 15.29 -0.04 3.36
C ALA A 45 14.42 -0.03 2.10
N LEU A 46 13.55 -1.04 1.92
CA LEU A 46 12.61 -1.08 0.81
C LEU A 46 11.59 0.07 0.88
N ARG A 47 11.01 0.33 2.05
CA ARG A 47 10.08 1.47 2.23
C ARG A 47 10.74 2.80 1.91
N ASP A 48 11.96 3.01 2.38
CA ASP A 48 12.71 4.25 2.14
C ASP A 48 13.00 4.42 0.64
N LYS A 49 13.36 3.35 -0.06
CA LYS A 49 13.52 3.35 -1.52
C LYS A 49 12.22 3.72 -2.24
N VAL A 50 11.09 3.09 -1.87
CA VAL A 50 9.78 3.39 -2.46
C VAL A 50 9.41 4.85 -2.26
N ARG A 51 9.62 5.40 -1.05
CA ARG A 51 9.33 6.80 -0.71
C ARG A 51 10.19 7.76 -1.53
N ALA A 52 11.48 7.48 -1.71
CA ALA A 52 12.38 8.28 -2.52
C ALA A 52 11.99 8.28 -4.01
N GLU A 53 11.65 7.11 -4.58
CA GLU A 53 11.16 7.00 -5.95
C GLU A 53 9.82 7.72 -6.14
N LYS A 54 8.88 7.57 -5.18
CA LYS A 54 7.59 8.25 -5.19
C LYS A 54 7.78 9.77 -5.17
N ARG A 55 8.65 10.28 -4.30
CA ARG A 55 9.00 11.72 -4.25
C ARG A 55 9.43 12.24 -5.60
N THR A 56 10.41 11.58 -6.24
CA THR A 56 10.93 11.98 -7.54
C THR A 56 9.85 11.91 -8.63
N PHE A 57 9.01 10.89 -8.61
CA PHE A 57 7.93 10.72 -9.56
C PHE A 57 6.87 11.81 -9.43
N LEU A 58 6.40 12.11 -8.21
CA LEU A 58 5.42 13.16 -7.94
C LEU A 58 5.94 14.53 -8.34
N MET A 59 7.19 14.83 -8.03
CA MET A 59 7.82 16.09 -8.38
C MET A 59 7.77 16.35 -9.89
N ARG A 60 8.07 15.32 -10.70
CA ARG A 60 8.02 15.41 -12.17
C ARG A 60 6.59 15.45 -12.72
N ALA A 61 5.73 14.53 -12.25
CA ALA A 61 4.38 14.35 -12.80
C ALA A 61 3.42 15.51 -12.51
N LEU A 62 3.62 16.20 -11.38
CA LEU A 62 2.81 17.35 -10.94
C LEU A 62 3.56 18.68 -11.05
N SER A 63 4.79 18.70 -11.59
CA SER A 63 5.64 19.88 -11.65
C SER A 63 5.75 20.57 -10.29
N LEU A 64 6.05 19.77 -9.23
CA LEU A 64 6.20 20.30 -7.88
C LEU A 64 7.60 20.89 -7.69
N THR A 65 7.68 21.98 -6.94
CA THR A 65 8.95 22.47 -6.40
C THR A 65 9.47 21.53 -5.32
N ALA A 66 10.76 21.63 -4.99
CA ALA A 66 11.35 20.85 -3.90
C ALA A 66 10.61 21.08 -2.57
N GLY A 67 10.27 22.34 -2.25
CA GLY A 67 9.54 22.68 -1.04
C GLY A 67 8.11 22.10 -1.01
N GLU A 68 7.38 22.13 -2.13
CA GLU A 68 6.03 21.55 -2.22
C GLU A 68 6.07 20.04 -1.99
N VAL A 69 7.00 19.32 -2.64
CA VAL A 69 7.08 17.87 -2.49
C VAL A 69 7.55 17.46 -1.10
N ASP A 70 8.49 18.21 -0.50
CA ASP A 70 9.00 17.93 0.84
C ASP A 70 7.94 18.17 1.93
N ALA A 71 7.07 19.16 1.76
CA ALA A 71 5.91 19.35 2.62
C ALA A 71 4.81 18.30 2.42
N LEU A 72 4.62 17.79 1.18
CA LEU A 72 3.59 16.84 0.82
C LEU A 72 3.93 15.40 1.23
N MET A 73 5.19 14.97 1.08
CA MET A 73 5.60 13.58 1.30
C MET A 73 5.29 13.05 2.71
N PRO A 74 5.47 13.79 3.81
CA PRO A 74 5.10 13.30 5.15
C PRO A 74 3.61 12.95 5.25
N ILE A 75 2.73 13.75 4.63
CA ILE A 75 1.28 13.52 4.63
C ILE A 75 0.94 12.25 3.85
N LEU A 76 1.54 12.09 2.67
CA LEU A 76 1.30 10.90 1.84
C LEU A 76 1.88 9.62 2.45
N ASN A 77 3.05 9.70 3.09
CA ASN A 77 3.65 8.55 3.76
C ASN A 77 2.79 8.08 4.95
N GLU A 78 2.25 9.03 5.74
CA GLU A 78 1.33 8.71 6.83
C GLU A 78 0.03 8.06 6.30
N LEU A 79 -0.51 8.58 5.20
CA LEU A 79 -1.68 8.00 4.53
C LEU A 79 -1.39 6.57 4.05
N ASP A 80 -0.24 6.35 3.41
CA ASP A 80 0.17 5.03 2.91
C ASP A 80 0.36 4.03 4.07
N ASP A 81 0.96 4.45 5.18
CA ASP A 81 1.13 3.60 6.36
C ASP A 81 -0.22 3.19 6.98
N LYS A 82 -1.19 4.11 7.03
CA LYS A 82 -2.56 3.81 7.51
C LYS A 82 -3.34 2.91 6.55
N ARG A 83 -3.19 3.13 5.24
CA ARG A 83 -3.78 2.23 4.23
C ARG A 83 -3.22 0.82 4.35
N PHE A 84 -1.91 0.72 4.56
CA PHE A 84 -1.26 -0.57 4.76
C PHE A 84 -1.77 -1.27 6.02
N ALA A 85 -1.91 -0.54 7.13
CA ALA A 85 -2.48 -1.09 8.36
C ALA A 85 -3.92 -1.60 8.15
N LEU A 86 -4.74 -0.83 7.42
CA LEU A 86 -6.10 -1.22 7.07
C LEU A 86 -6.13 -2.48 6.18
N TRP A 87 -5.29 -2.53 5.14
CA TRP A 87 -5.19 -3.70 4.28
C TRP A 87 -4.79 -4.97 5.03
N ARG A 88 -3.90 -4.88 6.01
CA ARG A 88 -3.48 -6.03 6.82
C ARG A 88 -4.62 -6.73 7.54
N THR A 89 -5.73 -6.04 7.80
CA THR A 89 -6.89 -6.66 8.45
C THR A 89 -7.59 -7.69 7.56
N THR A 90 -7.45 -7.58 6.24
CA THR A 90 -8.06 -8.48 5.26
C THR A 90 -7.07 -9.53 4.71
N GLU A 91 -5.77 -9.40 5.04
CA GLU A 91 -4.71 -10.14 4.34
C GLU A 91 -4.74 -11.65 4.58
N ALA A 92 -5.04 -12.08 5.80
CA ALA A 92 -4.98 -13.51 6.14
C ALA A 92 -5.94 -14.34 5.27
N LEU A 93 -7.20 -13.93 5.22
CA LEU A 93 -8.24 -14.59 4.45
C LEU A 93 -8.07 -14.33 2.94
N GLY A 94 -7.70 -13.08 2.60
CA GLY A 94 -7.42 -12.70 1.21
C GLY A 94 -6.29 -13.50 0.57
N ARG A 95 -5.29 -13.91 1.33
CA ARG A 95 -4.21 -14.79 0.83
C ARG A 95 -4.73 -16.17 0.50
N ARG A 96 -5.51 -16.78 1.39
CA ARG A 96 -6.13 -18.10 1.14
C ARG A 96 -7.01 -18.07 -0.11
N VAL A 97 -7.82 -17.02 -0.26
CA VAL A 97 -8.67 -16.83 -1.47
C VAL A 97 -7.82 -16.71 -2.74
N ARG A 98 -6.75 -15.89 -2.74
CA ARG A 98 -5.87 -15.74 -3.92
C ARG A 98 -5.10 -17.01 -4.27
N GLN A 99 -4.78 -17.85 -3.30
CA GLN A 99 -4.12 -19.14 -3.49
C GLN A 99 -5.07 -20.24 -3.96
N GLY A 100 -6.38 -19.93 -4.07
CA GLY A 100 -7.39 -20.91 -4.47
C GLY A 100 -7.58 -22.02 -3.45
N ASP A 101 -7.47 -21.71 -2.17
CA ASP A 101 -7.64 -22.65 -1.06
C ASP A 101 -9.06 -23.25 -1.09
N LYS A 102 -9.15 -24.52 -1.49
CA LYS A 102 -10.42 -25.24 -1.61
C LYS A 102 -11.05 -25.65 -0.28
N THR A 103 -10.35 -25.41 0.83
CA THR A 103 -10.87 -25.68 2.18
C THR A 103 -11.66 -24.51 2.76
N LEU A 104 -11.72 -23.37 2.04
CA LEU A 104 -12.53 -22.22 2.43
C LEU A 104 -14.01 -22.56 2.40
N THR A 105 -14.68 -22.27 3.50
CA THR A 105 -16.13 -22.41 3.60
C THR A 105 -16.85 -21.21 2.98
N ASP A 106 -18.11 -21.37 2.60
CA ASP A 106 -18.94 -20.27 2.10
C ASP A 106 -19.04 -19.13 3.11
N ALA A 107 -19.07 -19.43 4.41
CA ALA A 107 -19.06 -18.42 5.47
C ALA A 107 -17.76 -17.59 5.46
N GLU A 108 -16.59 -18.22 5.28
CA GLU A 108 -15.30 -17.50 5.17
C GLU A 108 -15.24 -16.67 3.89
N LEU A 109 -15.77 -17.17 2.77
CA LEU A 109 -15.83 -16.42 1.51
C LEU A 109 -16.74 -15.19 1.64
N ASN A 110 -17.91 -15.33 2.24
CA ASN A 110 -18.80 -14.21 2.51
C ASN A 110 -18.16 -13.19 3.48
N THR A 111 -17.53 -13.66 4.55
CA THR A 111 -16.78 -12.78 5.47
C THR A 111 -15.69 -12.00 4.74
N PHE A 112 -14.95 -12.66 3.85
CA PHE A 112 -13.93 -11.97 3.05
C PHE A 112 -14.54 -10.90 2.13
N PHE A 113 -15.68 -11.21 1.50
CA PHE A 113 -16.37 -10.25 0.63
C PHE A 113 -16.82 -9.00 1.42
N GLU A 114 -17.42 -9.19 2.59
CA GLU A 114 -17.82 -8.10 3.48
C GLU A 114 -16.61 -7.27 3.95
N GLN A 115 -15.51 -7.92 4.35
CA GLN A 115 -14.28 -7.25 4.73
C GLN A 115 -13.72 -6.41 3.57
N MET A 116 -13.83 -6.88 2.34
CA MET A 116 -13.39 -6.13 1.16
C MET A 116 -14.24 -4.89 0.90
N LEU A 117 -15.56 -4.99 1.10
CA LEU A 117 -16.46 -3.83 0.98
C LEU A 117 -16.14 -2.79 2.06
N ASP A 118 -16.01 -3.22 3.32
CA ASP A 118 -15.64 -2.36 4.45
C ASP A 118 -14.26 -1.70 4.24
N PHE A 119 -13.30 -2.46 3.74
CA PHE A 119 -11.98 -1.92 3.36
C PHE A 119 -12.10 -0.75 2.38
N HIS A 120 -12.90 -0.88 1.32
CA HIS A 120 -13.07 0.19 0.32
C HIS A 120 -13.73 1.45 0.92
N VAL A 121 -14.72 1.27 1.78
CA VAL A 121 -15.36 2.40 2.48
C VAL A 121 -14.33 3.12 3.35
N ARG A 122 -13.64 2.38 4.21
CA ARG A 122 -12.63 2.95 5.13
C ARG A 122 -11.44 3.57 4.39
N GLU A 123 -11.01 2.98 3.27
CA GLU A 123 -9.96 3.56 2.44
C GLU A 123 -10.39 4.92 1.88
N ALA A 124 -11.62 5.03 1.37
CA ALA A 124 -12.17 6.28 0.85
C ALA A 124 -12.32 7.36 1.95
N GLU A 125 -12.78 6.96 3.15
CA GLU A 125 -12.85 7.85 4.31
C GLU A 125 -11.48 8.33 4.75
N LEU A 126 -10.49 7.45 4.76
CA LEU A 126 -9.11 7.77 5.06
C LEU A 126 -8.58 8.78 4.06
N GLU A 127 -8.70 8.56 2.76
CA GLU A 127 -8.32 9.53 1.72
C GLU A 127 -8.99 10.89 1.96
N ARG A 128 -10.29 10.89 2.20
CA ARG A 128 -11.08 12.10 2.47
C ARG A 128 -10.56 12.87 3.69
N SER A 129 -10.09 12.20 4.72
CA SER A 129 -9.54 12.82 5.93
C SER A 129 -8.20 13.53 5.69
N TYR A 130 -7.41 13.08 4.70
CA TYR A 130 -6.10 13.66 4.34
C TYR A 130 -6.21 14.78 3.31
N TYR A 131 -7.27 14.82 2.51
CA TYR A 131 -7.47 15.81 1.47
C TYR A 131 -7.33 17.27 1.95
N PRO A 132 -7.91 17.69 3.10
CA PRO A 132 -7.76 19.06 3.59
C PRO A 132 -6.31 19.45 3.90
N ARG A 133 -5.46 18.49 4.32
CA ARG A 133 -4.04 18.73 4.58
C ARG A 133 -3.28 18.97 3.26
N CYS A 134 -3.53 18.16 2.24
CA CYS A 134 -2.94 18.33 0.91
C CYS A 134 -3.39 19.64 0.24
N ARG A 135 -4.66 20.05 0.42
CA ARG A 135 -5.24 21.28 -0.11
C ARG A 135 -4.54 22.55 0.40
N LYS A 136 -3.96 22.52 1.60
CA LYS A 136 -3.19 23.65 2.15
C LYS A 136 -1.83 23.82 1.48
N LEU A 137 -1.34 22.80 0.78
CA LEU A 137 0.00 22.77 0.20
C LEU A 137 -0.01 22.91 -1.32
N LEU A 138 -1.08 22.49 -1.99
CA LEU A 138 -1.14 22.41 -3.44
C LEU A 138 -2.29 23.24 -4.02
N PRO A 139 -2.06 23.93 -5.14
CA PRO A 139 -3.13 24.53 -5.92
C PRO A 139 -4.09 23.49 -6.50
N ALA A 140 -5.31 23.89 -6.85
CA ALA A 140 -6.39 22.97 -7.20
C ALA A 140 -6.07 22.09 -8.43
N ASP A 141 -5.37 22.61 -9.42
CA ASP A 141 -4.96 21.88 -10.62
C ASP A 141 -3.98 20.73 -10.34
N LYS A 142 -3.03 20.93 -9.41
CA LYS A 142 -2.13 19.88 -8.96
C LYS A 142 -2.83 18.89 -8.04
N LEU A 143 -3.68 19.41 -7.14
CA LEU A 143 -4.40 18.62 -6.15
C LEU A 143 -5.35 17.60 -6.78
N VAL A 144 -6.13 17.99 -7.79
CA VAL A 144 -7.07 17.09 -8.47
C VAL A 144 -6.36 15.95 -9.21
N ARG A 145 -5.12 16.17 -9.64
CA ARG A 145 -4.29 15.15 -10.32
C ARG A 145 -3.57 14.23 -9.37
N LEU A 146 -3.37 14.64 -8.11
CA LEU A 146 -2.57 13.90 -7.13
C LEU A 146 -3.00 12.43 -6.94
N PRO A 147 -4.29 12.08 -6.78
CA PRO A 147 -4.70 10.68 -6.63
C PRO A 147 -4.37 9.83 -7.86
N MET A 148 -4.55 10.37 -9.06
CA MET A 148 -4.25 9.67 -10.31
C MET A 148 -2.75 9.42 -10.44
N VAL A 149 -1.93 10.42 -10.13
CA VAL A 149 -0.47 10.33 -10.20
C VAL A 149 0.07 9.34 -9.16
N CYS A 150 -0.50 9.30 -7.95
CA CYS A 150 -0.15 8.29 -6.96
C CYS A 150 -0.48 6.86 -7.45
N LYS A 151 -1.63 6.66 -8.10
CA LYS A 151 -2.02 5.36 -8.69
C LYS A 151 -1.10 4.96 -9.85
N ASP A 152 -0.71 5.92 -10.68
CA ASP A 152 0.25 5.68 -11.77
C ASP A 152 1.63 5.30 -11.26
N PHE A 153 2.12 5.97 -10.22
CA PHE A 153 3.36 5.58 -9.56
C PHE A 153 3.29 4.13 -9.08
N ALA A 154 2.22 3.81 -8.37
CA ALA A 154 1.99 2.48 -7.86
C ALA A 154 2.09 1.42 -8.95
N ARG A 155 1.32 1.59 -10.04
CA ARG A 155 1.30 0.68 -11.17
C ARG A 155 2.70 0.49 -11.78
N ARG A 156 3.42 1.60 -12.08
CA ARG A 156 4.76 1.56 -12.70
C ARG A 156 5.80 0.91 -11.79
N PHE A 157 5.71 1.18 -10.49
CA PHE A 157 6.61 0.57 -9.51
C PHE A 157 6.47 -0.95 -9.51
N PHE A 158 5.24 -1.47 -9.51
CA PHE A 158 4.97 -2.92 -9.59
C PHE A 158 5.41 -3.55 -10.88
N GLU A 159 5.12 -2.93 -12.01
CA GLU A 159 5.50 -3.46 -13.32
C GLU A 159 7.03 -3.64 -13.42
N ARG A 160 7.80 -2.72 -12.84
CA ARG A 160 9.27 -2.81 -12.81
C ARG A 160 9.83 -3.88 -11.86
N HIS A 161 9.09 -4.21 -10.79
CA HIS A 161 9.55 -5.12 -9.75
C HIS A 161 8.86 -6.48 -9.75
N LYS A 162 8.11 -6.81 -10.80
CA LYS A 162 7.47 -8.12 -11.01
C LYS A 162 8.42 -9.23 -11.47
N ARG A 163 9.71 -8.92 -11.64
CA ARG A 163 10.72 -9.90 -12.11
C ARG A 163 11.41 -10.58 -10.95
#